data_e6e81a0fe1a742245f4a880567ec902b
#
_entry.id   e6e81a0fe1a742245f4a880567ec902b
#
_cell.length_a   1.000
_cell.length_b   1.000
_cell.length_c   1.000
_cell.angle_alpha   90.00
_cell.angle_beta   90.00
_cell.angle_gamma   90.00
#
_symmetry.space_group_name_H-M   'P 1'
#
loop_
_entity.id
_entity.type
_entity.pdbx_description
1 polymer ?
#
loop_
_entity_poly.entity_id
_entity_poly.type
_entity_poly.pdbx_seq_one_letter_code
_entity_poly.pdbx_strand_id
1 'polypeptide(L)'
;MNDALHGEALEAIEGIFGDRMKRGPVGEEDTRGEALAVVSPVNVREVELLAEVAGRYSFPLAALGAGTSFDAPGAPGKGILVRFDLMRDVRIRGGEELWVRAEPGAPWLELENNLSPHGWSLAVYPTSAPRATVGGWLATDGLGVGSFEYGRLSENVLSADVVLMGGEQRTLRGEELRSFVRPGDTAEDAAGLVVGATLRTRRADADVPFAAAFDEPEDLVGAIASLHEAGVPLWHLAFLDPGMVRARGLGDGYLLFGAYPEERSPLVEGALQETFESHRGRLLPAAESYRAWGERFFPMAPSLPTPTSAQRTLVPMTELAEALLATRDRSTDPAVQGTVARSGEILLLTFDAQEEGWTRR
;
A
#
# COMPACT_ATOMS: atom_id res chain seq x y z
N MET A 1 32.86 -15.92 -4.34
CA MET A 1 32.66 -15.28 -5.64
C MET A 1 33.76 -14.23 -5.78
N ASN A 2 34.45 -14.18 -6.91
CA ASN A 2 35.77 -13.55 -7.07
C ASN A 2 35.62 -12.00 -7.16
N ASP A 3 36.34 -11.21 -6.36
CA ASP A 3 36.26 -9.72 -6.35
C ASP A 3 36.50 -9.10 -7.74
N ALA A 4 37.27 -9.79 -8.61
CA ALA A 4 37.48 -9.36 -9.99
C ALA A 4 36.21 -9.39 -10.84
N LEU A 5 35.36 -10.42 -10.69
CA LEU A 5 34.06 -10.52 -11.41
C LEU A 5 33.07 -9.44 -10.95
N HIS A 6 33.11 -9.08 -9.66
CA HIS A 6 32.33 -7.96 -9.14
C HIS A 6 32.76 -6.63 -9.77
N GLY A 7 34.06 -6.42 -9.94
CA GLY A 7 34.60 -5.23 -10.59
C GLY A 7 34.11 -5.06 -12.03
N GLU A 8 34.24 -6.12 -12.86
CA GLU A 8 33.77 -6.09 -14.25
C GLU A 8 32.27 -5.83 -14.39
N ALA A 9 31.46 -6.44 -13.51
CA ALA A 9 30.01 -6.23 -13.51
C ALA A 9 29.63 -4.79 -13.13
N LEU A 10 30.29 -4.23 -12.10
CA LEU A 10 30.05 -2.83 -11.69
C LEU A 10 30.50 -1.84 -12.77
N GLU A 11 31.58 -2.11 -13.51
CA GLU A 11 31.98 -1.31 -14.67
C GLU A 11 30.96 -1.38 -15.82
N ALA A 12 30.42 -2.57 -16.10
CA ALA A 12 29.37 -2.74 -17.10
C ALA A 12 28.09 -1.96 -16.71
N ILE A 13 27.69 -2.00 -15.45
CA ILE A 13 26.53 -1.25 -14.93
C ILE A 13 26.80 0.25 -14.98
N GLU A 14 28.00 0.71 -14.61
CA GLU A 14 28.38 2.12 -14.73
C GLU A 14 28.34 2.62 -16.17
N GLY A 15 28.74 1.75 -17.13
CA GLY A 15 28.60 2.04 -18.56
C GLY A 15 27.15 2.26 -19.01
N ILE A 16 26.17 1.65 -18.34
CA ILE A 16 24.75 1.85 -18.63
C ILE A 16 24.21 3.12 -17.97
N PHE A 17 24.55 3.37 -16.69
CA PHE A 17 23.91 4.38 -15.86
C PHE A 17 24.71 5.68 -15.72
N GLY A 18 26.03 5.65 -15.89
CA GLY A 18 26.88 6.83 -15.69
C GLY A 18 26.66 7.48 -14.31
N ASP A 19 26.41 8.79 -14.28
CA ASP A 19 26.18 9.57 -13.05
C ASP A 19 24.92 9.13 -12.26
N ARG A 20 24.06 8.30 -12.85
CA ARG A 20 22.87 7.73 -12.19
C ARG A 20 23.18 6.43 -11.42
N MET A 21 24.45 6.06 -11.34
CA MET A 21 24.94 4.99 -10.47
C MET A 21 25.76 5.58 -9.32
N LYS A 22 25.46 5.15 -8.10
CA LYS A 22 26.29 5.42 -6.92
C LYS A 22 26.92 4.12 -6.45
N ARG A 23 28.25 4.03 -6.49
CA ARG A 23 29.04 2.88 -5.98
C ARG A 23 29.29 3.03 -4.48
N GLY A 24 29.52 1.91 -3.82
CA GLY A 24 29.95 1.81 -2.42
C GLY A 24 28.89 1.20 -1.52
N PRO A 25 29.20 0.98 -0.25
CA PRO A 25 28.19 0.62 0.72
C PRO A 25 27.24 1.83 0.88
N VAL A 26 26.18 1.85 0.07
CA VAL A 26 25.16 2.89 0.13
C VAL A 26 24.05 2.39 1.04
N GLY A 27 24.05 2.90 2.28
CA GLY A 27 22.88 2.86 3.15
C GLY A 27 22.03 4.09 2.83
N GLU A 28 20.81 3.91 2.35
CA GLU A 28 19.83 4.99 2.35
C GLU A 28 19.07 4.99 3.67
N GLU A 29 18.66 6.17 4.16
CA GLU A 29 17.91 6.31 5.41
C GLU A 29 16.64 5.44 5.45
N ASP A 30 16.11 5.11 4.27
CA ASP A 30 14.90 4.31 4.10
C ASP A 30 15.17 2.81 3.82
N THR A 31 16.43 2.33 3.84
CA THR A 31 16.78 0.93 3.57
C THR A 31 17.47 0.26 4.74
N ARG A 32 17.04 -0.97 5.05
CA ARG A 32 17.75 -1.83 6.01
C ARG A 32 18.87 -2.57 5.29
N GLY A 33 20.12 -2.14 5.49
CA GLY A 33 21.30 -2.79 4.92
C GLY A 33 22.05 -1.94 3.90
N GLU A 34 23.12 -2.50 3.34
CA GLU A 34 24.01 -1.84 2.40
C GLU A 34 23.96 -2.54 1.04
N ALA A 35 23.85 -1.77 -0.03
CA ALA A 35 24.00 -2.27 -1.41
C ALA A 35 25.42 -1.98 -1.94
N LEU A 36 25.89 -2.79 -2.90
CA LEU A 36 27.14 -2.53 -3.62
C LEU A 36 27.05 -1.30 -4.52
N ALA A 37 25.86 -1.05 -5.05
CA ALA A 37 25.54 0.16 -5.79
C ALA A 37 24.05 0.42 -5.80
N VAL A 38 23.68 1.68 -6.04
CA VAL A 38 22.33 2.13 -6.30
C VAL A 38 22.26 2.68 -7.71
N VAL A 39 21.24 2.31 -8.48
CA VAL A 39 21.02 2.77 -9.85
C VAL A 39 19.62 3.34 -10.03
N SER A 40 19.47 4.38 -10.87
CA SER A 40 18.19 5.00 -11.21
C SER A 40 17.95 4.92 -12.72
N PRO A 41 17.19 3.90 -13.20
CA PRO A 41 16.83 3.78 -14.63
C PRO A 41 15.86 4.90 -15.04
N VAL A 42 15.94 5.31 -16.32
CA VAL A 42 15.03 6.28 -16.95
C VAL A 42 14.08 5.64 -17.97
N ASN A 43 14.30 4.37 -18.32
CA ASN A 43 13.48 3.63 -19.26
C ASN A 43 13.63 2.11 -19.09
N VAL A 44 12.71 1.37 -19.71
CA VAL A 44 12.67 -0.10 -19.64
C VAL A 44 13.95 -0.74 -20.19
N ARG A 45 14.54 -0.16 -21.25
CA ARG A 45 15.75 -0.73 -21.86
C ARG A 45 16.95 -0.77 -20.91
N GLU A 46 17.09 0.24 -20.06
CA GLU A 46 18.14 0.24 -19.02
C GLU A 46 17.89 -0.83 -17.95
N VAL A 47 16.62 -1.09 -17.61
CA VAL A 47 16.25 -2.17 -16.68
C VAL A 47 16.56 -3.55 -17.30
N GLU A 48 16.27 -3.75 -18.59
CA GLU A 48 16.61 -4.99 -19.31
C GLU A 48 18.13 -5.24 -19.29
N LEU A 49 18.93 -4.23 -19.67
CA LEU A 49 20.39 -4.34 -19.64
C LEU A 49 20.95 -4.60 -18.24
N LEU A 50 20.39 -3.95 -17.22
CA LEU A 50 20.76 -4.21 -15.84
C LEU A 50 20.46 -5.67 -15.45
N ALA A 51 19.27 -6.17 -15.79
CA ALA A 51 18.87 -7.54 -15.48
C ALA A 51 19.72 -8.58 -16.26
N GLU A 52 20.11 -8.29 -17.51
CA GLU A 52 21.06 -9.12 -18.28
C GLU A 52 22.42 -9.21 -17.56
N VAL A 53 22.97 -8.07 -17.13
CA VAL A 53 24.25 -8.02 -16.40
C VAL A 53 24.12 -8.74 -15.06
N ALA A 54 23.07 -8.45 -14.30
CA ALA A 54 22.81 -9.08 -13.00
C ALA A 54 22.68 -10.62 -13.12
N GLY A 55 21.96 -11.10 -14.13
CA GLY A 55 21.84 -12.54 -14.42
C GLY A 55 23.18 -13.18 -14.78
N ARG A 56 23.97 -12.53 -15.65
CA ARG A 56 25.29 -13.04 -16.08
C ARG A 56 26.27 -13.19 -14.91
N TYR A 57 26.28 -12.25 -13.99
CA TYR A 57 27.23 -12.21 -12.87
C TYR A 57 26.61 -12.67 -11.55
N SER A 58 25.34 -13.12 -11.56
CA SER A 58 24.59 -13.61 -10.38
C SER A 58 24.49 -12.57 -9.25
N PHE A 59 24.22 -11.31 -9.61
CA PHE A 59 23.92 -10.26 -8.62
C PHE A 59 22.45 -10.26 -8.25
N PRO A 60 22.12 -10.22 -6.97
CA PRO A 60 20.75 -9.93 -6.55
C PRO A 60 20.38 -8.47 -6.87
N LEU A 61 19.17 -8.28 -7.41
CA LEU A 61 18.55 -6.97 -7.60
C LEU A 61 17.45 -6.79 -6.56
N ALA A 62 17.36 -5.60 -5.99
CA ALA A 62 16.21 -5.22 -5.18
C ALA A 62 15.66 -3.89 -5.67
N ALA A 63 14.32 -3.81 -5.83
CA ALA A 63 13.64 -2.57 -6.16
C ALA A 63 13.35 -1.76 -4.90
N LEU A 64 13.58 -0.46 -4.96
CA LEU A 64 13.17 0.50 -3.93
C LEU A 64 12.14 1.45 -4.54
N GLY A 65 10.93 1.44 -3.96
CA GLY A 65 9.93 2.49 -4.17
C GLY A 65 10.26 3.72 -3.29
N ALA A 66 9.25 4.30 -2.67
CA ALA A 66 9.42 5.44 -1.76
C ALA A 66 9.79 5.04 -0.30
N GLY A 67 10.15 3.80 -0.03
CA GLY A 67 10.51 3.35 1.31
C GLY A 67 9.37 3.36 2.34
N THR A 68 8.11 3.41 1.90
CA THR A 68 6.94 3.49 2.78
C THR A 68 6.52 2.17 3.40
N SER A 69 7.10 1.05 2.98
CA SER A 69 6.85 -0.27 3.55
C SER A 69 7.86 -0.56 4.65
N PHE A 70 7.36 -0.81 5.86
CA PHE A 70 8.20 -1.17 7.01
C PHE A 70 8.71 -2.62 6.95
N ASP A 71 8.04 -3.47 6.15
CA ASP A 71 8.41 -4.87 5.95
C ASP A 71 9.20 -5.10 4.65
N ALA A 72 9.61 -4.01 3.98
CA ALA A 72 10.41 -4.15 2.76
C ALA A 72 11.71 -4.91 3.07
N PRO A 73 12.07 -5.91 2.24
CA PRO A 73 13.38 -6.53 2.34
C PRO A 73 14.44 -5.43 2.27
N GLY A 74 15.44 -5.54 3.13
CA GLY A 74 16.56 -4.59 3.14
C GLY A 74 17.33 -4.58 1.82
N ALA A 75 18.23 -3.62 1.66
CA ALA A 75 19.14 -3.60 0.53
C ALA A 75 19.89 -4.94 0.45
N PRO A 76 20.05 -5.54 -0.74
CA PRO A 76 20.73 -6.81 -0.89
C PRO A 76 22.22 -6.60 -0.63
N GLY A 77 22.76 -7.02 0.52
CA GLY A 77 24.11 -6.72 1.03
C GLY A 77 25.29 -6.99 0.08
N LYS A 78 25.07 -7.66 -1.05
CA LYS A 78 26.01 -7.87 -2.15
C LYS A 78 25.34 -7.71 -3.50
N GLY A 79 24.31 -6.88 -3.59
CA GLY A 79 23.52 -6.68 -4.80
C GLY A 79 23.36 -5.20 -5.15
N ILE A 80 22.51 -4.97 -6.14
CA ILE A 80 22.22 -3.65 -6.69
C ILE A 80 20.83 -3.23 -6.26
N LEU A 81 20.72 -2.03 -5.70
CA LEU A 81 19.45 -1.39 -5.40
C LEU A 81 18.97 -0.57 -6.60
N VAL A 82 17.76 -0.81 -7.04
CA VAL A 82 17.16 -0.16 -8.21
C VAL A 82 16.09 0.84 -7.74
N ARG A 83 16.32 2.13 -7.95
CA ARG A 83 15.36 3.20 -7.64
C ARG A 83 14.62 3.62 -8.90
N PHE A 84 13.30 3.59 -8.85
CA PHE A 84 12.45 3.96 -9.99
C PHE A 84 11.99 5.42 -9.97
N ASP A 85 12.62 6.28 -9.21
CA ASP A 85 12.29 7.70 -9.05
C ASP A 85 12.34 8.54 -10.34
N LEU A 86 13.01 8.04 -11.39
CA LEU A 86 13.05 8.66 -12.72
C LEU A 86 12.05 8.04 -13.74
N MET A 87 11.39 6.93 -13.42
CA MET A 87 10.36 6.29 -14.23
C MET A 87 8.98 6.55 -13.60
N ARG A 88 8.36 7.69 -13.93
CA ARG A 88 7.14 8.21 -13.27
C ARG A 88 6.02 8.59 -14.24
N ASP A 89 6.10 8.22 -15.51
CA ASP A 89 5.08 8.57 -16.50
C ASP A 89 3.71 7.96 -16.13
N VAL A 90 2.66 8.77 -16.28
CA VAL A 90 1.27 8.39 -16.00
C VAL A 90 0.41 8.75 -17.21
N ARG A 91 -0.34 7.77 -17.72
CA ARG A 91 -1.21 7.95 -18.89
C ARG A 91 -2.61 7.42 -18.61
N ILE A 92 -3.59 8.30 -18.70
CA ILE A 92 -5.00 7.94 -18.70
C ILE A 92 -5.40 7.54 -20.12
N ARG A 93 -6.11 6.42 -20.25
CA ARG A 93 -6.59 5.85 -21.49
C ARG A 93 -8.02 5.38 -21.34
N GLY A 94 -8.71 5.23 -22.46
CA GLY A 94 -10.07 4.70 -22.52
C GLY A 94 -11.06 5.71 -23.10
N GLY A 95 -12.33 5.34 -23.13
CA GLY A 95 -13.46 6.13 -23.61
C GLY A 95 -14.56 6.17 -22.56
N GLU A 96 -15.53 5.26 -22.66
CA GLU A 96 -16.61 5.13 -21.68
C GLU A 96 -16.11 4.63 -20.31
N GLU A 97 -15.11 3.76 -20.32
CA GLU A 97 -14.36 3.34 -19.14
C GLU A 97 -12.91 3.82 -19.25
N LEU A 98 -12.39 4.37 -18.16
CA LEU A 98 -11.00 4.80 -18.08
C LEU A 98 -10.16 3.73 -17.40
N TRP A 99 -8.89 3.72 -17.75
CA TRP A 99 -7.83 2.98 -17.04
C TRP A 99 -6.56 3.82 -17.03
N VAL A 100 -5.68 3.54 -16.07
CA VAL A 100 -4.42 4.27 -15.90
C VAL A 100 -3.28 3.33 -16.16
N ARG A 101 -2.39 3.74 -17.08
CA ARG A 101 -1.07 3.14 -17.19
C ARG A 101 -0.06 4.02 -16.47
N ALA A 102 0.71 3.43 -15.58
CA ALA A 102 1.70 4.12 -14.79
C ALA A 102 3.04 3.37 -14.78
N GLU A 103 4.13 4.12 -14.76
CA GLU A 103 5.46 3.60 -14.50
C GLU A 103 5.67 3.32 -13.00
N PRO A 104 6.67 2.46 -12.63
CA PRO A 104 6.80 1.95 -11.27
C PRO A 104 7.10 3.03 -10.20
N GLY A 105 7.74 4.12 -10.57
CA GLY A 105 8.06 5.24 -9.67
C GLY A 105 6.96 6.29 -9.53
N ALA A 106 5.83 6.16 -10.24
CA ALA A 106 4.72 7.09 -10.15
C ALA A 106 4.06 7.02 -8.75
N PRO A 107 3.85 8.16 -8.05
CA PRO A 107 3.15 8.19 -6.76
C PRO A 107 1.65 7.93 -6.93
N TRP A 108 1.04 7.13 -6.06
CA TRP A 108 -0.38 6.80 -6.12
C TRP A 108 -1.30 8.02 -6.04
N LEU A 109 -0.97 9.00 -5.22
CA LEU A 109 -1.78 10.22 -5.09
C LEU A 109 -1.79 11.05 -6.38
N GLU A 110 -0.71 11.00 -7.19
CA GLU A 110 -0.67 11.67 -8.48
C GLU A 110 -1.66 11.05 -9.48
N LEU A 111 -1.81 9.71 -9.45
CA LEU A 111 -2.81 9.02 -10.26
C LEU A 111 -4.23 9.46 -9.89
N GLU A 112 -4.55 9.51 -8.58
CA GLU A 112 -5.84 10.00 -8.08
C GLU A 112 -6.11 11.45 -8.51
N ASN A 113 -5.12 12.33 -8.35
CA ASN A 113 -5.24 13.73 -8.75
C ASN A 113 -5.47 13.91 -10.26
N ASN A 114 -4.93 12.99 -11.08
CA ASN A 114 -5.15 13.01 -12.52
C ASN A 114 -6.53 12.45 -12.92
N LEU A 115 -7.12 11.56 -12.15
CA LEU A 115 -8.43 10.95 -12.41
C LEU A 115 -9.59 11.80 -11.91
N SER A 116 -9.45 12.40 -10.73
CA SER A 116 -10.50 13.14 -10.03
C SER A 116 -11.18 14.22 -10.88
N PRO A 117 -10.48 15.05 -11.70
CA PRO A 117 -11.12 16.05 -12.56
C PRO A 117 -12.06 15.45 -13.63
N HIS A 118 -11.96 14.15 -13.88
CA HIS A 118 -12.77 13.43 -14.84
C HIS A 118 -13.94 12.64 -14.20
N GLY A 119 -14.15 12.78 -12.87
CA GLY A 119 -15.14 12.01 -12.11
C GLY A 119 -14.77 10.51 -11.96
N TRP A 120 -13.47 10.23 -11.93
CA TRP A 120 -12.92 8.88 -11.77
C TRP A 120 -11.95 8.80 -10.60
N SER A 121 -11.79 7.61 -10.06
CA SER A 121 -10.83 7.25 -9.02
C SER A 121 -10.22 5.88 -9.32
N LEU A 122 -9.12 5.55 -8.67
CA LEU A 122 -8.62 4.17 -8.66
C LEU A 122 -9.61 3.27 -7.91
N ALA A 123 -9.74 2.02 -8.32
CA ALA A 123 -10.54 1.03 -7.60
C ALA A 123 -9.98 0.79 -6.19
N VAL A 124 -8.64 0.65 -6.11
CA VAL A 124 -7.88 0.52 -4.85
C VAL A 124 -6.59 1.34 -4.89
N TYR A 125 -6.17 1.87 -3.74
CA TYR A 125 -4.89 2.54 -3.55
C TYR A 125 -4.39 2.43 -2.09
N PRO A 126 -3.07 2.56 -1.83
CA PRO A 126 -2.54 2.39 -0.47
C PRO A 126 -2.91 3.56 0.44
N THR A 127 -2.99 3.32 1.74
CA THR A 127 -3.10 4.40 2.75
C THR A 127 -1.87 5.31 2.75
N SER A 128 -0.72 4.82 2.27
CA SER A 128 0.51 5.60 2.06
C SER A 128 0.59 6.31 0.69
N ALA A 129 -0.53 6.44 -0.04
CA ALA A 129 -0.60 7.02 -1.40
C ALA A 129 0.15 8.35 -1.59
N PRO A 130 0.21 9.26 -0.60
CA PRO A 130 0.98 10.51 -0.78
C PRO A 130 2.46 10.30 -1.10
N ARG A 131 3.07 9.19 -0.70
CA ARG A 131 4.47 8.87 -0.96
C ARG A 131 4.67 7.55 -1.71
N ALA A 132 3.85 6.54 -1.45
CA ALA A 132 3.98 5.21 -2.05
C ALA A 132 3.95 5.27 -3.58
N THR A 133 4.81 4.46 -4.20
CA THR A 133 4.90 4.34 -5.67
C THR A 133 4.16 3.10 -6.18
N VAL A 134 3.75 3.14 -7.44
CA VAL A 134 3.00 2.06 -8.09
C VAL A 134 3.75 0.73 -7.98
N GLY A 135 5.01 0.68 -8.39
CA GLY A 135 5.81 -0.54 -8.34
C GLY A 135 6.04 -1.04 -6.92
N GLY A 136 6.31 -0.12 -5.98
CA GLY A 136 6.56 -0.47 -4.58
C GLY A 136 5.36 -1.12 -3.91
N TRP A 137 4.14 -0.63 -4.16
CA TRP A 137 2.94 -1.24 -3.56
C TRP A 137 2.48 -2.50 -4.32
N LEU A 138 2.68 -2.54 -5.64
CA LEU A 138 2.37 -3.73 -6.42
C LEU A 138 3.23 -4.93 -5.97
N ALA A 139 4.51 -4.71 -5.65
CA ALA A 139 5.40 -5.75 -5.15
C ALA A 139 4.96 -6.36 -3.79
N THR A 140 4.07 -5.67 -3.05
CA THR A 140 3.54 -6.17 -1.76
C THR A 140 2.13 -6.74 -1.88
N ASP A 141 1.49 -6.63 -3.05
CA ASP A 141 0.07 -6.96 -3.28
C ASP A 141 -0.85 -6.50 -2.14
N GLY A 142 -0.75 -5.21 -1.83
CA GLY A 142 -1.31 -4.62 -0.61
C GLY A 142 -2.84 -4.57 -0.58
N LEU A 143 -3.37 -4.42 0.66
CA LEU A 143 -4.72 -3.96 0.95
C LEU A 143 -4.67 -2.46 1.29
N GLY A 144 -5.69 -1.71 0.90
CA GLY A 144 -5.75 -0.28 1.12
C GLY A 144 -7.16 0.29 0.95
N VAL A 145 -7.24 1.57 0.62
CA VAL A 145 -8.53 2.23 0.33
C VAL A 145 -9.20 1.53 -0.86
N GLY A 146 -10.47 1.17 -0.73
CA GLY A 146 -11.23 0.46 -1.75
C GLY A 146 -11.18 -1.08 -1.65
N SER A 147 -10.35 -1.64 -0.78
CA SER A 147 -10.22 -3.11 -0.67
C SER A 147 -11.46 -3.82 -0.14
N PHE A 148 -12.38 -3.11 0.51
CA PHE A 148 -13.64 -3.70 0.94
C PHE A 148 -14.51 -4.13 -0.24
N GLU A 149 -14.56 -3.33 -1.31
CA GLU A 149 -15.32 -3.67 -2.53
C GLU A 149 -14.47 -4.45 -3.53
N TYR A 150 -13.22 -4.03 -3.74
CA TYR A 150 -12.42 -4.48 -4.87
C TYR A 150 -11.32 -5.50 -4.52
N GLY A 151 -11.14 -5.83 -3.24
CA GLY A 151 -10.14 -6.81 -2.82
C GLY A 151 -8.70 -6.27 -2.87
N ARG A 152 -7.77 -7.13 -3.19
CA ARG A 152 -6.34 -6.82 -3.22
C ARG A 152 -5.93 -6.05 -4.47
N LEU A 153 -4.75 -5.43 -4.43
CA LEU A 153 -4.22 -4.69 -5.58
C LEU A 153 -4.13 -5.55 -6.84
N SER A 154 -3.59 -6.77 -6.76
CA SER A 154 -3.44 -7.65 -7.93
C SER A 154 -4.74 -8.00 -8.63
N GLU A 155 -5.88 -7.94 -7.94
CA GLU A 155 -7.21 -8.12 -8.52
C GLU A 155 -7.66 -6.89 -9.34
N ASN A 156 -6.99 -5.76 -9.16
CA ASN A 156 -7.29 -4.47 -9.78
C ASN A 156 -6.21 -3.98 -10.74
N VAL A 157 -5.21 -4.82 -11.00
CA VAL A 157 -4.20 -4.62 -12.03
C VAL A 157 -4.60 -5.39 -13.28
N LEU A 158 -4.92 -4.68 -14.35
CA LEU A 158 -5.30 -5.26 -15.65
C LEU A 158 -4.11 -5.94 -16.33
N SER A 159 -2.92 -5.37 -16.17
CA SER A 159 -1.65 -5.95 -16.60
C SER A 159 -0.48 -5.27 -15.89
N ALA A 160 0.61 -6.00 -15.69
CA ALA A 160 1.89 -5.45 -15.30
C ALA A 160 2.97 -5.86 -16.30
N ASP A 161 3.83 -4.90 -16.67
CA ASP A 161 5.03 -5.21 -17.43
C ASP A 161 6.17 -5.40 -16.45
N VAL A 162 6.89 -6.49 -16.61
CA VAL A 162 8.01 -6.88 -15.76
C VAL A 162 9.23 -7.21 -16.62
N VAL A 163 10.40 -6.96 -16.06
CA VAL A 163 11.67 -7.45 -16.62
C VAL A 163 12.18 -8.54 -15.70
N LEU A 164 12.27 -9.76 -16.23
CA LEU A 164 12.77 -10.92 -15.50
C LEU A 164 14.30 -10.89 -15.38
N MET A 165 14.85 -11.64 -14.43
CA MET A 165 16.29 -11.85 -14.36
C MET A 165 16.79 -12.47 -15.68
N GLY A 166 17.81 -11.83 -16.29
CA GLY A 166 18.27 -12.16 -17.65
C GLY A 166 17.77 -11.20 -18.73
N GLY A 167 16.92 -10.22 -18.40
CA GLY A 167 16.55 -9.09 -19.26
C GLY A 167 15.30 -9.32 -20.13
N GLU A 168 14.63 -10.48 -20.04
CA GLU A 168 13.38 -10.73 -20.76
C GLU A 168 12.24 -9.87 -20.21
N GLN A 169 11.61 -9.08 -21.07
CA GLN A 169 10.40 -8.33 -20.73
C GLN A 169 9.15 -9.21 -20.96
N ARG A 170 8.24 -9.20 -19.98
CA ARG A 170 6.92 -9.85 -20.06
C ARG A 170 5.80 -8.93 -19.61
N THR A 171 4.61 -9.17 -20.16
CA THR A 171 3.36 -8.57 -19.68
C THR A 171 2.54 -9.64 -18.97
N LEU A 172 2.41 -9.52 -17.66
CA LEU A 172 1.68 -10.46 -16.81
C LEU A 172 0.24 -10.00 -16.59
N ARG A 173 -0.70 -10.96 -16.50
CA ARG A 173 -2.12 -10.72 -16.25
C ARG A 173 -2.71 -11.82 -15.36
N GLY A 174 -3.82 -11.50 -14.69
CA GLY A 174 -4.61 -12.49 -13.96
C GLY A 174 -3.78 -13.34 -13.01
N GLU A 175 -3.78 -14.66 -13.20
CA GLU A 175 -3.09 -15.62 -12.32
C GLU A 175 -1.58 -15.50 -12.38
N GLU A 176 -1.00 -15.28 -13.58
CA GLU A 176 0.46 -15.08 -13.70
C GLU A 176 0.94 -13.86 -12.88
N LEU A 177 0.16 -12.76 -12.92
CA LEU A 177 0.47 -11.59 -12.11
C LEU A 177 0.34 -11.90 -10.61
N ARG A 178 -0.72 -12.58 -10.21
CA ARG A 178 -0.91 -12.95 -8.79
C ARG A 178 0.22 -13.83 -8.28
N SER A 179 0.63 -14.81 -9.07
CA SER A 179 1.77 -15.67 -8.73
C SER A 179 3.09 -14.91 -8.65
N PHE A 180 3.29 -13.93 -9.54
CA PHE A 180 4.49 -13.08 -9.53
C PHE A 180 4.58 -12.19 -8.28
N VAL A 181 3.48 -11.56 -7.84
CA VAL A 181 3.48 -10.67 -6.66
C VAL A 181 3.34 -11.42 -5.34
N ARG A 182 2.91 -12.68 -5.38
CA ARG A 182 2.82 -13.59 -4.24
C ARG A 182 3.50 -14.91 -4.57
N PRO A 183 4.81 -14.92 -4.68
CA PRO A 183 5.51 -16.16 -4.94
C PRO A 183 5.22 -17.14 -3.77
N GLY A 184 4.85 -18.37 -4.12
CA GLY A 184 4.80 -19.46 -3.15
C GLY A 184 6.20 -19.82 -2.66
N ASP A 185 6.33 -20.95 -1.95
CA ASP A 185 7.61 -21.44 -1.42
C ASP A 185 8.66 -21.75 -2.51
N THR A 186 8.28 -21.74 -3.77
CA THR A 186 9.16 -21.91 -4.94
C THR A 186 9.54 -20.56 -5.53
N ALA A 187 10.43 -19.85 -4.84
CA ALA A 187 10.85 -18.48 -5.17
C ALA A 187 11.62 -18.31 -6.52
N GLU A 188 11.84 -19.39 -7.28
CA GLU A 188 12.60 -19.33 -8.53
C GLU A 188 11.85 -18.63 -9.68
N ASP A 189 10.51 -18.60 -9.64
CA ASP A 189 9.68 -18.05 -10.74
C ASP A 189 9.33 -16.55 -10.61
N ALA A 190 9.66 -15.91 -9.50
CA ALA A 190 9.22 -14.53 -9.18
C ALA A 190 10.33 -13.47 -9.25
N ALA A 191 11.52 -13.80 -9.75
CA ALA A 191 12.63 -12.87 -9.79
C ALA A 191 12.52 -11.89 -10.97
N GLY A 192 12.02 -10.69 -10.73
CA GLY A 192 11.91 -9.65 -11.75
C GLY A 192 11.59 -8.28 -11.17
N LEU A 193 11.67 -7.27 -12.02
CA LEU A 193 11.40 -5.87 -11.69
C LEU A 193 10.15 -5.40 -12.42
N VAL A 194 9.19 -4.84 -11.69
CA VAL A 194 8.02 -4.18 -12.30
C VAL A 194 8.48 -2.90 -13.00
N VAL A 195 8.15 -2.75 -14.28
CA VAL A 195 8.50 -1.58 -15.11
C VAL A 195 7.27 -0.81 -15.61
N GLY A 196 6.06 -1.29 -15.32
CA GLY A 196 4.82 -0.59 -15.60
C GLY A 196 3.61 -1.38 -15.17
N ALA A 197 2.50 -0.69 -14.90
CA ALA A 197 1.23 -1.31 -14.55
C ALA A 197 0.05 -0.59 -15.22
N THR A 198 -0.97 -1.34 -15.59
CA THR A 198 -2.28 -0.83 -16.04
C THR A 198 -3.30 -1.12 -14.95
N LEU A 199 -3.91 -0.08 -14.43
CA LEU A 199 -4.74 -0.12 -13.22
C LEU A 199 -6.21 0.10 -13.57
N ARG A 200 -7.08 -0.62 -12.86
CA ARG A 200 -8.53 -0.44 -12.92
C ARG A 200 -8.91 0.85 -12.21
N THR A 201 -9.88 1.56 -12.81
CA THR A 201 -10.53 2.70 -12.20
C THR A 201 -12.00 2.41 -11.93
N ARG A 202 -12.65 3.30 -11.20
CA ARG A 202 -14.09 3.31 -10.94
C ARG A 202 -14.65 4.72 -11.15
N ARG A 203 -15.97 4.85 -11.35
CA ARG A 203 -16.67 6.13 -11.24
C ARG A 203 -16.61 6.64 -9.80
N ALA A 204 -16.35 7.92 -9.64
CA ALA A 204 -16.22 8.59 -8.35
C ALA A 204 -16.71 10.04 -8.41
N ASP A 205 -17.87 10.25 -9.00
CA ASP A 205 -18.47 11.60 -9.13
C ASP A 205 -18.83 12.17 -7.76
N ALA A 206 -19.34 11.33 -6.85
CA ALA A 206 -19.57 11.67 -5.46
C ALA A 206 -19.44 10.44 -4.56
N ASP A 207 -18.48 10.49 -3.64
CA ASP A 207 -18.35 9.51 -2.57
C ASP A 207 -18.84 10.13 -1.25
N VAL A 208 -19.67 9.40 -0.51
CA VAL A 208 -20.20 9.79 0.79
C VAL A 208 -19.39 9.12 1.90
N PRO A 209 -18.58 9.86 2.65
CA PRO A 209 -17.91 9.33 3.83
C PRO A 209 -18.88 9.15 5.00
N PHE A 210 -18.64 8.13 5.79
CA PHE A 210 -19.30 7.93 7.09
C PHE A 210 -18.28 7.58 8.16
N ALA A 211 -18.63 7.82 9.42
CA ALA A 211 -17.85 7.36 10.56
C ALA A 211 -18.77 7.07 11.75
N ALA A 212 -18.36 6.10 12.57
CA ALA A 212 -19.03 5.77 13.82
C ALA A 212 -18.01 5.53 14.93
N ALA A 213 -18.33 6.00 16.14
CA ALA A 213 -17.50 5.82 17.34
C ALA A 213 -18.02 4.64 18.17
N PHE A 214 -17.08 3.87 18.75
CA PHE A 214 -17.36 2.74 19.63
C PHE A 214 -16.47 2.83 20.88
N ASP A 215 -17.00 2.40 22.03
CA ASP A 215 -16.25 2.40 23.28
C ASP A 215 -15.48 1.08 23.47
N GLU A 216 -16.03 -0.03 22.98
CA GLU A 216 -15.48 -1.37 23.18
C GLU A 216 -15.08 -2.05 21.85
N PRO A 217 -13.97 -2.80 21.82
CA PRO A 217 -13.50 -3.48 20.60
C PRO A 217 -14.49 -4.54 20.10
N GLU A 218 -15.22 -5.21 20.98
CA GLU A 218 -16.20 -6.23 20.62
C GLU A 218 -17.37 -5.62 19.83
N ASP A 219 -17.79 -4.42 20.16
CA ASP A 219 -18.86 -3.70 19.46
C ASP A 219 -18.40 -3.26 18.08
N LEU A 220 -17.18 -2.74 17.96
CA LEU A 220 -16.55 -2.44 16.68
C LEU A 220 -16.46 -3.69 15.78
N VAL A 221 -15.96 -4.80 16.33
CA VAL A 221 -15.79 -6.06 15.58
C VAL A 221 -17.14 -6.61 15.14
N GLY A 222 -18.15 -6.58 16.03
CA GLY A 222 -19.51 -6.97 15.69
C GLY A 222 -20.10 -6.15 14.55
N ALA A 223 -19.91 -4.82 14.59
CA ALA A 223 -20.38 -3.93 13.52
C ALA A 223 -19.68 -4.23 12.17
N ILE A 224 -18.35 -4.43 12.16
CA ILE A 224 -17.60 -4.79 10.96
C ILE A 224 -18.12 -6.11 10.38
N ALA A 225 -18.28 -7.14 11.21
CA ALA A 225 -18.77 -8.45 10.79
C ALA A 225 -20.18 -8.35 10.19
N SER A 226 -21.10 -7.63 10.85
CA SER A 226 -22.48 -7.44 10.37
C SER A 226 -22.53 -6.72 9.02
N LEU A 227 -21.75 -5.66 8.82
CA LEU A 227 -21.67 -4.95 7.54
C LEU A 227 -21.13 -5.83 6.43
N HIS A 228 -20.12 -6.64 6.73
CA HIS A 228 -19.51 -7.55 5.77
C HIS A 228 -20.46 -8.71 5.41
N GLU A 229 -21.06 -9.38 6.38
CA GLU A 229 -21.99 -10.50 6.19
C GLU A 229 -23.26 -10.09 5.46
N ALA A 230 -23.80 -8.89 5.76
CA ALA A 230 -24.93 -8.35 5.06
C ALA A 230 -24.61 -7.89 3.63
N GLY A 231 -23.34 -7.86 3.23
CA GLY A 231 -22.92 -7.41 1.92
C GLY A 231 -23.27 -5.96 1.64
N VAL A 232 -23.21 -5.08 2.67
CA VAL A 232 -23.50 -3.66 2.51
C VAL A 232 -22.57 -3.07 1.45
N PRO A 233 -23.10 -2.39 0.39
CA PRO A 233 -22.30 -2.02 -0.77
C PRO A 233 -21.43 -0.77 -0.52
N LEU A 234 -20.48 -0.90 0.42
CA LEU A 234 -19.45 0.09 0.72
C LEU A 234 -18.28 -0.06 -0.23
N TRP A 235 -17.66 1.04 -0.61
CA TRP A 235 -16.39 1.02 -1.33
C TRP A 235 -15.22 0.72 -0.41
N HIS A 236 -15.18 1.37 0.76
CA HIS A 236 -14.10 1.24 1.72
C HIS A 236 -14.63 1.13 3.14
N LEU A 237 -13.96 0.30 3.94
CA LEU A 237 -14.20 0.15 5.36
C LEU A 237 -12.88 -0.01 6.10
N ALA A 238 -12.66 0.84 7.10
CA ALA A 238 -11.45 0.86 7.91
C ALA A 238 -11.77 1.32 9.32
N PHE A 239 -10.87 1.06 10.27
CA PHE A 239 -11.00 1.53 11.63
C PHE A 239 -9.68 2.01 12.20
N LEU A 240 -9.77 2.79 13.26
CA LEU A 240 -8.68 3.26 14.11
C LEU A 240 -8.93 2.80 15.54
N ASP A 241 -7.89 2.36 16.22
CA ASP A 241 -7.94 2.09 17.66
C ASP A 241 -7.88 3.39 18.47
N PRO A 242 -8.11 3.34 19.80
CA PRO A 242 -8.07 4.54 20.64
C PRO A 242 -6.73 5.29 20.60
N GLY A 243 -5.61 4.58 20.48
CA GLY A 243 -4.28 5.17 20.32
C GLY A 243 -4.18 6.02 19.06
N MET A 244 -4.61 5.47 17.94
CA MET A 244 -4.61 6.16 16.64
C MET A 244 -5.62 7.31 16.61
N VAL A 245 -6.81 7.13 17.18
CA VAL A 245 -7.85 8.17 17.26
C VAL A 245 -7.34 9.40 18.02
N ARG A 246 -6.72 9.19 19.21
CA ARG A 246 -6.10 10.27 19.99
C ARG A 246 -4.95 10.93 19.25
N ALA A 247 -4.04 10.14 18.66
CA ALA A 247 -2.90 10.66 17.89
C ALA A 247 -3.33 11.60 16.76
N ARG A 248 -4.48 11.34 16.13
CA ARG A 248 -5.04 12.18 15.05
C ARG A 248 -5.98 13.27 15.54
N GLY A 249 -6.26 13.32 16.84
CA GLY A 249 -7.18 14.31 17.44
C GLY A 249 -8.62 14.14 16.93
N LEU A 250 -9.04 12.90 16.70
CA LEU A 250 -10.39 12.54 16.25
C LEU A 250 -11.34 12.22 17.41
N GLY A 251 -10.89 12.31 18.65
CA GLY A 251 -11.64 12.00 19.88
C GLY A 251 -11.02 10.88 20.67
N ASP A 252 -11.86 10.06 21.30
CA ASP A 252 -11.49 8.90 22.10
C ASP A 252 -12.28 7.67 21.63
N GLY A 253 -11.85 6.47 22.07
CA GLY A 253 -12.46 5.20 21.70
C GLY A 253 -12.03 4.72 20.31
N TYR A 254 -12.73 3.73 19.78
CA TYR A 254 -12.54 3.20 18.45
C TYR A 254 -13.32 4.01 17.43
N LEU A 255 -12.77 4.18 16.22
CA LEU A 255 -13.44 4.86 15.12
C LEU A 255 -13.51 3.92 13.91
N LEU A 256 -14.73 3.52 13.52
CA LEU A 256 -15.01 2.89 12.25
C LEU A 256 -15.32 3.97 11.22
N PHE A 257 -14.72 3.91 10.04
CA PHE A 257 -15.01 4.87 8.98
C PHE A 257 -14.90 4.21 7.60
N GLY A 258 -15.55 4.80 6.64
CA GLY A 258 -15.56 4.32 5.28
C GLY A 258 -16.17 5.31 4.32
N ALA A 259 -16.41 4.85 3.10
CA ALA A 259 -17.10 5.61 2.07
C ALA A 259 -17.86 4.69 1.12
N TYR A 260 -18.88 5.24 0.50
CA TYR A 260 -19.68 4.59 -0.55
C TYR A 260 -20.08 5.62 -1.62
N PRO A 261 -20.31 5.19 -2.88
CA PRO A 261 -20.87 6.06 -3.90
C PRO A 261 -22.26 6.60 -3.53
N GLU A 262 -22.52 7.89 -3.71
CA GLU A 262 -23.78 8.56 -3.32
C GLU A 262 -25.04 7.85 -3.88
N GLU A 263 -24.94 7.29 -5.06
CA GLU A 263 -26.03 6.51 -5.70
C GLU A 263 -26.47 5.30 -4.87
N ARG A 264 -25.64 4.83 -3.93
CA ARG A 264 -25.92 3.71 -3.01
C ARG A 264 -26.56 4.15 -1.68
N SER A 265 -26.73 5.46 -1.44
CA SER A 265 -27.32 6.00 -0.20
C SER A 265 -28.61 5.29 0.21
N PRO A 266 -29.59 5.02 -0.68
CA PRO A 266 -30.81 4.35 -0.29
C PRO A 266 -30.63 2.94 0.28
N LEU A 267 -29.53 2.27 -0.05
CA LEU A 267 -29.22 0.91 0.43
C LEU A 267 -28.31 0.94 1.66
N VAL A 268 -27.47 1.98 1.79
CA VAL A 268 -26.39 2.02 2.76
C VAL A 268 -26.80 2.72 4.06
N GLU A 269 -27.48 3.86 3.99
CA GLU A 269 -27.74 4.69 5.17
C GLU A 269 -28.57 3.95 6.25
N GLY A 270 -29.63 3.26 5.86
CA GLY A 270 -30.43 2.46 6.78
C GLY A 270 -29.65 1.30 7.39
N ALA A 271 -28.83 0.61 6.57
CA ALA A 271 -28.01 -0.50 7.04
C ALA A 271 -26.92 -0.04 8.02
N LEU A 272 -26.28 1.11 7.77
CA LEU A 272 -25.31 1.69 8.70
C LEU A 272 -25.97 2.05 10.04
N GLN A 273 -27.13 2.73 10.00
CA GLN A 273 -27.82 3.12 11.21
C GLN A 273 -28.23 1.89 12.05
N GLU A 274 -28.89 0.90 11.44
CA GLU A 274 -29.31 -0.33 12.13
C GLU A 274 -28.11 -1.09 12.72
N THR A 275 -27.04 -1.23 11.95
CA THR A 275 -25.84 -1.95 12.40
C THR A 275 -25.19 -1.24 13.58
N PHE A 276 -25.00 0.08 13.50
CA PHE A 276 -24.34 0.80 14.59
C PHE A 276 -25.18 0.84 15.85
N GLU A 277 -26.51 1.05 15.74
CA GLU A 277 -27.42 0.97 16.91
C GLU A 277 -27.37 -0.42 17.57
N SER A 278 -27.37 -1.49 16.77
CA SER A 278 -27.31 -2.88 17.27
C SER A 278 -26.02 -3.21 18.00
N HIS A 279 -24.92 -2.55 17.64
CA HIS A 279 -23.59 -2.74 18.24
C HIS A 279 -23.16 -1.56 19.11
N ARG A 280 -24.08 -0.80 19.68
CA ARG A 280 -23.80 0.35 20.57
C ARG A 280 -22.84 1.39 19.97
N GLY A 281 -22.75 1.43 18.64
CA GLY A 281 -21.98 2.43 17.91
C GLY A 281 -22.77 3.73 17.75
N ARG A 282 -22.06 4.84 17.79
CA ARG A 282 -22.63 6.16 17.57
C ARG A 282 -22.22 6.70 16.21
N LEU A 283 -23.17 6.76 15.28
CA LEU A 283 -22.95 7.39 13.97
C LEU A 283 -22.58 8.88 14.16
N LEU A 284 -21.51 9.31 13.50
CA LEU A 284 -21.02 10.68 13.61
C LEU A 284 -21.66 11.61 12.57
N PRO A 285 -21.78 12.91 12.86
CA PRO A 285 -22.25 13.90 11.90
C PRO A 285 -21.37 13.95 10.64
N ALA A 286 -21.93 14.40 9.52
CA ALA A 286 -21.22 14.45 8.24
C ALA A 286 -19.88 15.18 8.31
N ALA A 287 -19.80 16.31 9.03
CA ALA A 287 -18.54 17.07 9.18
C ALA A 287 -17.43 16.25 9.85
N GLU A 288 -17.78 15.43 10.87
CA GLU A 288 -16.83 14.56 11.55
C GLU A 288 -16.45 13.36 10.64
N SER A 289 -17.41 12.82 9.90
CA SER A 289 -17.19 11.76 8.91
C SER A 289 -16.23 12.21 7.82
N TYR A 290 -16.40 13.40 7.26
CA TYR A 290 -15.45 13.98 6.29
C TYR A 290 -14.07 14.21 6.90
N ARG A 291 -13.99 14.63 8.17
CA ARG A 291 -12.73 14.78 8.89
C ARG A 291 -12.02 13.43 9.06
N ALA A 292 -12.74 12.39 9.50
CA ALA A 292 -12.21 11.04 9.62
C ALA A 292 -11.71 10.50 8.27
N TRP A 293 -12.47 10.74 7.21
CA TRP A 293 -12.09 10.38 5.84
C TRP A 293 -10.82 11.10 5.36
N GLY A 294 -10.64 12.36 5.75
CA GLY A 294 -9.42 13.13 5.47
C GLY A 294 -8.16 12.48 6.05
N GLU A 295 -8.30 11.77 7.16
CA GLU A 295 -7.22 11.10 7.88
C GLU A 295 -6.93 9.65 7.39
N ARG A 296 -7.55 9.21 6.28
CA ARG A 296 -7.34 7.85 5.75
C ARG A 296 -5.91 7.55 5.30
N PHE A 297 -5.11 8.59 5.06
CA PHE A 297 -3.71 8.46 4.65
C PHE A 297 -2.79 8.37 5.87
N PHE A 298 -2.33 7.18 6.19
CA PHE A 298 -1.38 6.96 7.28
C PHE A 298 -0.19 6.10 6.79
N PRO A 299 1.02 6.33 7.27
CA PRO A 299 1.48 7.27 8.31
C PRO A 299 1.80 8.69 7.81
N MET A 300 1.31 9.07 6.65
CA MET A 300 1.71 10.26 5.90
C MET A 300 1.01 11.56 6.32
N ALA A 301 0.18 11.54 7.35
CA ALA A 301 -0.44 12.76 7.84
C ALA A 301 0.65 13.69 8.45
N PRO A 302 0.75 14.96 8.02
CA PRO A 302 1.80 15.87 8.50
C PRO A 302 1.77 16.14 10.00
N SER A 303 0.66 15.81 10.65
CA SER A 303 0.42 16.04 12.08
C SER A 303 0.86 14.90 12.98
N LEU A 304 1.33 13.78 12.43
CA LEU A 304 1.71 12.61 13.21
C LEU A 304 3.22 12.56 13.42
N PRO A 305 3.69 12.16 14.61
CA PRO A 305 5.09 11.86 14.82
C PRO A 305 5.50 10.67 13.94
N THR A 306 6.75 10.66 13.51
CA THR A 306 7.30 9.51 12.78
C THR A 306 7.30 8.29 13.70
N PRO A 307 6.67 7.17 13.34
CA PRO A 307 6.70 5.97 14.16
C PRO A 307 8.13 5.42 14.23
N THR A 308 8.51 4.86 15.38
CA THR A 308 9.80 4.19 15.56
C THR A 308 9.83 2.82 14.93
N SER A 309 8.68 2.14 14.91
CA SER A 309 8.51 0.89 14.20
C SER A 309 7.07 0.79 13.67
N ALA A 310 6.88 -0.06 12.68
CA ALA A 310 5.57 -0.45 12.23
C ALA A 310 5.57 -1.93 11.89
N GLN A 311 4.45 -2.59 12.19
CA GLN A 311 4.20 -3.98 11.85
C GLN A 311 2.97 -4.07 10.96
N ARG A 312 3.02 -5.00 10.03
CA ARG A 312 1.91 -5.33 9.15
C ARG A 312 1.47 -6.77 9.43
N THR A 313 0.22 -6.93 9.83
CA THR A 313 -0.34 -8.25 10.14
C THR A 313 -1.66 -8.44 9.39
N LEU A 314 -1.85 -9.60 8.78
CA LEU A 314 -3.12 -10.00 8.22
C LEU A 314 -3.81 -10.93 9.22
N VAL A 315 -5.04 -10.59 9.59
CA VAL A 315 -5.85 -11.41 10.50
C VAL A 315 -7.20 -11.72 9.85
N PRO A 316 -7.75 -12.91 10.05
CA PRO A 316 -9.13 -13.18 9.70
C PRO A 316 -10.06 -12.38 10.62
N MET A 317 -11.25 -12.01 10.14
CA MET A 317 -12.24 -11.25 10.91
C MET A 317 -12.58 -11.92 12.26
N THR A 318 -12.59 -13.24 12.30
CA THR A 318 -12.87 -14.03 13.51
C THR A 318 -11.82 -13.86 14.62
N GLU A 319 -10.62 -13.42 14.29
CA GLU A 319 -9.51 -13.22 15.24
C GLU A 319 -9.27 -11.74 15.56
N LEU A 320 -10.06 -10.82 14.96
CA LEU A 320 -9.82 -9.38 15.10
C LEU A 320 -9.93 -8.90 16.56
N ALA A 321 -10.92 -9.37 17.30
CA ALA A 321 -11.11 -8.97 18.70
C ALA A 321 -9.90 -9.36 19.56
N GLU A 322 -9.41 -10.59 19.41
CA GLU A 322 -8.23 -11.08 20.12
C GLU A 322 -6.98 -10.28 19.73
N ALA A 323 -6.80 -10.00 18.42
CA ALA A 323 -5.69 -9.22 17.94
C ALA A 323 -5.68 -7.78 18.50
N LEU A 324 -6.84 -7.12 18.61
CA LEU A 324 -6.96 -5.79 19.20
C LEU A 324 -6.69 -5.79 20.70
N LEU A 325 -7.16 -6.79 21.43
CA LEU A 325 -6.87 -6.94 22.86
C LEU A 325 -5.37 -7.19 23.09
N ALA A 326 -4.74 -8.04 22.28
CA ALA A 326 -3.30 -8.31 22.39
C ALA A 326 -2.43 -7.06 22.12
N THR A 327 -2.92 -6.09 21.35
CA THR A 327 -2.20 -4.82 21.15
C THR A 327 -2.33 -3.88 22.34
N ARG A 328 -3.48 -3.86 23.05
CA ARG A 328 -3.69 -3.04 24.26
C ARG A 328 -2.77 -3.42 25.42
N ASP A 329 -2.39 -4.70 25.51
CA ASP A 329 -1.54 -5.21 26.59
C ASP A 329 -0.04 -4.95 26.38
N ARG A 330 0.34 -4.32 25.27
CA ARG A 330 1.74 -3.96 25.01
C ARG A 330 2.14 -2.73 25.80
N SER A 331 3.33 -2.77 26.37
CA SER A 331 3.93 -1.65 27.14
C SER A 331 4.20 -0.39 26.32
N THR A 332 4.16 -0.48 24.98
CA THR A 332 4.47 0.60 24.04
C THR A 332 3.26 1.45 23.65
N ASP A 333 2.06 1.15 24.17
CA ASP A 333 0.80 1.83 23.76
C ASP A 333 0.72 2.07 22.25
N PRO A 334 0.74 1.00 21.44
CA PRO A 334 0.79 1.14 19.99
C PRO A 334 -0.49 1.74 19.43
N ALA A 335 -0.39 2.44 18.31
CA ALA A 335 -1.53 2.91 17.56
C ALA A 335 -1.82 1.97 16.37
N VAL A 336 -3.09 1.59 16.19
CA VAL A 336 -3.52 0.62 15.19
C VAL A 336 -4.49 1.22 14.19
N GLN A 337 -4.22 0.95 12.91
CA GLN A 337 -5.17 1.16 11.82
C GLN A 337 -5.52 -0.19 11.19
N GLY A 338 -6.80 -0.48 11.03
CA GLY A 338 -7.29 -1.67 10.32
C GLY A 338 -7.94 -1.31 9.00
N THR A 339 -7.70 -2.12 7.98
CA THR A 339 -8.38 -2.06 6.67
C THR A 339 -9.08 -3.38 6.43
N VAL A 340 -10.38 -3.34 6.20
CA VAL A 340 -11.20 -4.53 5.94
C VAL A 340 -11.20 -4.83 4.44
N ALA A 341 -10.92 -6.08 4.09
CA ALA A 341 -10.94 -6.54 2.71
C ALA A 341 -12.25 -7.28 2.37
N ARG A 342 -12.56 -7.36 1.09
CA ARG A 342 -13.69 -8.13 0.55
C ARG A 342 -13.68 -9.61 0.97
N SER A 343 -12.50 -10.18 1.14
CA SER A 343 -12.32 -11.56 1.59
C SER A 343 -12.67 -11.81 3.06
N GLY A 344 -12.91 -10.77 3.86
CA GLY A 344 -13.02 -10.86 5.32
C GLY A 344 -11.66 -10.90 6.02
N GLU A 345 -10.55 -10.78 5.29
CA GLU A 345 -9.24 -10.52 5.89
C GLU A 345 -9.13 -9.05 6.32
N ILE A 346 -8.40 -8.80 7.37
CA ILE A 346 -8.15 -7.46 7.89
C ILE A 346 -6.65 -7.22 7.94
N LEU A 347 -6.22 -6.16 7.27
CA LEU A 347 -4.86 -5.67 7.39
C LEU A 347 -4.76 -4.78 8.61
N LEU A 348 -3.99 -5.18 9.62
CA LEU A 348 -3.61 -4.36 10.75
C LEU A 348 -2.24 -3.73 10.48
N LEU A 349 -2.19 -2.41 10.61
CA LEU A 349 -0.97 -1.62 10.66
C LEU A 349 -0.79 -1.14 12.10
N THR A 350 0.20 -1.68 12.80
CA THR A 350 0.51 -1.35 14.19
C THR A 350 1.76 -0.50 14.22
N PHE A 351 1.69 0.64 14.89
CA PHE A 351 2.76 1.63 14.97
C PHE A 351 3.15 1.83 16.43
N ASP A 352 4.42 1.66 16.74
CA ASP A 352 4.95 1.96 18.08
C ASP A 352 5.31 3.44 18.18
N ALA A 353 4.93 4.05 19.29
CA ALA A 353 5.30 5.43 19.62
C ALA A 353 6.79 5.51 20.04
N GLN A 354 7.38 6.69 19.91
CA GLN A 354 8.60 7.04 20.65
C GLN A 354 8.28 7.12 22.15
N GLU A 355 9.30 7.03 23.02
CA GLU A 355 9.16 6.99 24.50
C GLU A 355 8.29 8.10 25.11
N GLU A 356 8.00 9.17 24.38
CA GLU A 356 7.11 10.28 24.79
C GLU A 356 5.62 10.11 24.43
N GLY A 357 5.23 8.97 23.82
CA GLY A 357 3.84 8.69 23.42
C GLY A 357 3.37 9.45 22.16
N TRP A 358 2.11 9.25 21.79
CA TRP A 358 1.45 9.87 20.62
C TRP A 358 0.91 11.29 20.93
N THR A 359 1.53 12.03 21.85
CA THR A 359 1.10 13.39 22.17
C THR A 359 1.63 14.37 21.12
N ARG A 360 0.72 15.23 20.62
CA ARG A 360 1.10 16.38 19.78
C ARG A 360 2.09 17.27 20.54
N ARG A 361 3.22 17.57 19.94
CA ARG A 361 4.03 18.72 20.33
C ARG A 361 3.43 20.00 19.80
#